data_f06215e1b79ac59b2a5f9b15ba04bee6
#
_entry.id   f06215e1b79ac59b2a5f9b15ba04bee6
#
_cell.length_a   1.000
_cell.length_b   1.000
_cell.length_c   1.000
_cell.angle_alpha   90.00
_cell.angle_beta   90.00
_cell.angle_gamma   90.00
#
_symmetry.space_group_name_H-M   'P 1'
#
loop_
_entity.id
_entity.type
_entity.pdbx_description
1 polymer ?
#
loop_
_entity_poly.entity_id
_entity_poly.type
_entity_poly.pdbx_seq_one_letter_code
_entity_poly.pdbx_strand_id
1 'polypeptide(L)'
;MRLAAATCVLLTAVSPAHGQAPAPPSSPDPLAARAKGRPDAPVTVYEMSDFQCPYCRSFALTTMPLLEKEYVQTGKVRFVYVNLPLTTRHPNATAAAELAMCAARQGKFWPLHDLLFQHQDAWAPRKDPAPYLLALGDSAGLDHARLARCVSAKATAAEVREDAARAGAAGAVSTPTFYIEGGLLEGAAPVEVFRAVLDSVYRSKTTDRAR
;
A
#
# COMPACT_ATOMS: atom_id res chain seq x y z
N MET A 1 41.73 79.07 -15.62
CA MET A 1 41.77 77.80 -14.86
C MET A 1 40.30 77.42 -14.62
N ARG A 2 39.79 76.42 -15.34
CA ARG A 2 38.39 75.88 -15.18
C ARG A 2 38.55 74.47 -14.61
N LEU A 3 38.05 74.25 -13.38
CA LEU A 3 38.01 72.96 -12.77
C LEU A 3 36.73 72.25 -13.33
N ALA A 4 36.96 71.09 -13.91
CA ALA A 4 35.90 70.13 -14.29
C ALA A 4 35.62 69.19 -13.12
N ALA A 5 34.36 69.25 -12.60
CA ALA A 5 33.89 68.29 -11.61
C ALA A 5 33.45 67.00 -12.32
N ALA A 6 34.07 65.86 -12.01
CA ALA A 6 33.67 64.56 -12.50
C ALA A 6 32.63 63.95 -11.54
N THR A 7 31.40 63.80 -12.02
CA THR A 7 30.31 63.16 -11.28
C THR A 7 30.37 61.65 -11.48
N CYS A 8 30.72 60.91 -10.43
CA CYS A 8 30.76 59.43 -10.42
C CYS A 8 29.34 58.89 -10.18
N VAL A 9 28.74 58.30 -11.20
CA VAL A 9 27.45 57.60 -11.09
C VAL A 9 27.68 56.15 -10.65
N LEU A 10 27.31 55.85 -9.40
CA LEU A 10 27.29 54.47 -8.91
C LEU A 10 26.08 53.71 -9.50
N LEU A 11 26.33 52.81 -10.44
CA LEU A 11 25.33 51.84 -10.88
C LEU A 11 25.24 50.72 -9.85
N THR A 12 24.13 50.69 -9.08
CA THR A 12 23.77 49.56 -8.23
C THR A 12 23.21 48.44 -9.09
N ALA A 13 23.95 47.34 -9.27
CA ALA A 13 23.48 46.12 -9.93
C ALA A 13 22.49 45.41 -9.02
N VAL A 14 21.23 45.44 -9.41
CA VAL A 14 20.17 44.61 -8.79
C VAL A 14 20.31 43.20 -9.34
N SER A 15 20.82 42.26 -8.55
CA SER A 15 20.85 40.85 -8.90
C SER A 15 19.41 40.28 -8.88
N PRO A 16 18.93 39.61 -9.95
CA PRO A 16 17.65 38.94 -9.93
C PRO A 16 17.70 37.76 -8.93
N ALA A 17 16.81 37.79 -7.96
CA ALA A 17 16.57 36.65 -7.08
C ALA A 17 16.14 35.47 -7.94
N HIS A 18 16.99 34.44 -8.06
CA HIS A 18 16.65 33.17 -8.69
C HIS A 18 15.58 32.51 -7.80
N GLY A 19 14.32 32.66 -8.16
CA GLY A 19 13.23 31.88 -7.59
C GLY A 19 13.54 30.39 -7.84
N GLN A 20 13.86 29.67 -6.77
CA GLN A 20 14.01 28.22 -6.83
C GLN A 20 12.67 27.65 -7.31
N ALA A 21 12.69 26.97 -8.46
CA ALA A 21 11.54 26.21 -8.94
C ALA A 21 11.14 25.22 -7.83
N PRO A 22 9.83 25.03 -7.56
CA PRO A 22 9.38 24.04 -6.59
C PRO A 22 9.97 22.69 -6.96
N ALA A 23 10.54 21.98 -5.96
CA ALA A 23 11.08 20.65 -6.14
C ALA A 23 10.01 19.77 -6.84
N PRO A 24 10.39 18.95 -7.83
CA PRO A 24 9.44 18.03 -8.44
C PRO A 24 8.80 17.19 -7.35
N PRO A 25 7.48 16.89 -7.46
CA PRO A 25 6.79 16.07 -6.48
C PRO A 25 7.60 14.78 -6.31
N SER A 26 7.94 14.44 -5.07
CA SER A 26 8.58 13.17 -4.72
C SER A 26 7.81 12.05 -5.42
N SER A 27 8.53 11.09 -6.03
CA SER A 27 7.90 9.92 -6.67
C SER A 27 6.78 9.40 -5.78
N PRO A 28 5.56 9.17 -6.31
CA PRO A 28 4.45 8.75 -5.48
C PRO A 28 4.88 7.49 -4.73
N ASP A 29 4.60 7.45 -3.42
CA ASP A 29 4.85 6.26 -2.59
C ASP A 29 4.27 5.03 -3.28
N PRO A 30 5.09 4.04 -3.68
CA PRO A 30 4.61 2.87 -4.42
C PRO A 30 3.62 2.02 -3.61
N LEU A 31 3.56 2.24 -2.30
CA LEU A 31 2.62 1.58 -1.39
C LEU A 31 1.33 2.37 -1.21
N ALA A 32 1.27 3.65 -1.57
CA ALA A 32 0.12 4.51 -1.32
C ALA A 32 -1.19 3.97 -1.91
N ALA A 33 -1.14 3.40 -3.11
CA ALA A 33 -2.33 2.87 -3.79
C ALA A 33 -2.95 1.65 -3.07
N ARG A 34 -2.21 1.00 -2.18
CA ARG A 34 -2.62 -0.17 -1.38
C ARG A 34 -2.47 0.06 0.12
N ALA A 35 -2.50 1.33 0.51
CA ALA A 35 -2.53 1.75 1.90
C ALA A 35 -3.92 2.28 2.26
N LYS A 36 -4.34 2.05 3.50
CA LYS A 36 -5.48 2.70 4.16
C LYS A 36 -4.96 3.54 5.33
N GLY A 37 -5.60 4.67 5.60
CA GLY A 37 -5.22 5.58 6.67
C GLY A 37 -4.28 6.69 6.23
N ARG A 38 -3.97 7.56 7.17
CA ARG A 38 -3.16 8.75 6.91
C ARG A 38 -1.69 8.37 6.66
N PRO A 39 -0.99 9.02 5.72
CA PRO A 39 0.44 8.76 5.48
C PRO A 39 1.33 9.06 6.70
N ASP A 40 0.89 9.99 7.56
CA ASP A 40 1.59 10.45 8.77
C ASP A 40 1.09 9.78 10.06
N ALA A 41 0.29 8.71 9.95
CA ALA A 41 -0.15 7.94 11.12
C ALA A 41 1.05 7.45 11.93
N PRO A 42 1.00 7.52 13.29
CA PRO A 42 2.13 7.14 14.14
C PRO A 42 2.58 5.70 13.99
N VAL A 43 1.66 4.80 13.64
CA VAL A 43 1.92 3.37 13.52
C VAL A 43 1.64 2.92 12.08
N THR A 44 2.55 2.14 11.51
CA THR A 44 2.30 1.47 10.23
C THR A 44 2.26 -0.03 10.41
N VAL A 45 1.21 -0.65 9.89
CA VAL A 45 1.04 -2.11 9.80
C VAL A 45 1.22 -2.53 8.36
N TYR A 46 2.13 -3.47 8.11
CA TYR A 46 2.28 -4.14 6.82
C TYR A 46 1.67 -5.53 6.91
N GLU A 47 0.59 -5.78 6.18
CA GLU A 47 -0.04 -7.09 6.05
C GLU A 47 0.58 -7.84 4.87
N MET A 48 1.38 -8.88 5.14
CA MET A 48 1.85 -9.82 4.14
C MET A 48 0.77 -10.87 3.92
N SER A 49 0.13 -10.80 2.75
CA SER A 49 -1.13 -11.50 2.54
C SER A 49 -1.21 -12.17 1.17
N ASP A 50 -2.07 -13.17 1.07
CA ASP A 50 -2.33 -13.99 -0.12
C ASP A 50 -3.83 -14.04 -0.38
N PHE A 51 -4.25 -13.58 -1.56
CA PHE A 51 -5.67 -13.53 -1.92
C PHE A 51 -6.35 -14.90 -1.98
N GLN A 52 -5.61 -15.99 -2.12
CA GLN A 52 -6.17 -17.35 -2.13
C GLN A 52 -6.12 -18.02 -0.74
N CYS A 53 -5.45 -17.42 0.25
CA CYS A 53 -5.35 -17.96 1.60
C CYS A 53 -6.68 -17.80 2.37
N PRO A 54 -7.26 -18.88 2.93
CA PRO A 54 -8.53 -18.79 3.68
C PRO A 54 -8.39 -18.00 4.99
N TYR A 55 -7.22 -18.03 5.63
CA TYR A 55 -6.94 -17.22 6.83
C TYR A 55 -6.85 -15.73 6.52
N CYS A 56 -6.26 -15.36 5.36
CA CYS A 56 -6.28 -13.97 4.88
C CYS A 56 -7.70 -13.49 4.62
N ARG A 57 -8.53 -14.32 3.99
CA ARG A 57 -9.97 -14.05 3.81
C ARG A 57 -10.67 -13.83 5.15
N SER A 58 -10.46 -14.72 6.11
CA SER A 58 -11.06 -14.57 7.45
C SER A 58 -10.67 -13.24 8.07
N PHE A 59 -9.39 -12.89 8.07
CA PHE A 59 -8.92 -11.61 8.57
C PHE A 59 -9.57 -10.43 7.83
N ALA A 60 -9.55 -10.43 6.52
CA ALA A 60 -10.08 -9.34 5.69
C ALA A 60 -11.58 -9.10 5.91
N LEU A 61 -12.37 -10.17 6.11
CA LEU A 61 -13.82 -10.06 6.24
C LEU A 61 -14.32 -9.88 7.69
N THR A 62 -13.53 -10.29 8.68
CA THR A 62 -14.01 -10.26 10.09
C THR A 62 -13.23 -9.30 10.98
N THR A 63 -11.89 -9.28 10.88
CA THR A 63 -11.02 -8.50 11.78
C THR A 63 -10.72 -7.12 11.21
N MET A 64 -10.34 -7.04 9.93
CA MET A 64 -9.94 -5.78 9.28
C MET A 64 -11.01 -4.68 9.36
N PRO A 65 -12.34 -4.94 9.19
CA PRO A 65 -13.34 -3.89 9.30
C PRO A 65 -13.39 -3.24 10.70
N LEU A 66 -13.13 -4.01 11.75
CA LEU A 66 -13.05 -3.50 13.13
C LEU A 66 -11.81 -2.63 13.33
N LEU A 67 -10.64 -3.11 12.86
CA LEU A 67 -9.39 -2.36 12.93
C LEU A 67 -9.44 -1.08 12.08
N GLU A 68 -10.09 -1.13 10.92
CA GLU A 68 -10.28 0.05 10.09
C GLU A 68 -11.07 1.13 10.83
N LYS A 69 -12.17 0.77 11.47
CA LYS A 69 -12.99 1.70 12.25
C LYS A 69 -12.24 2.26 13.47
N GLU A 70 -11.54 1.40 14.22
CA GLU A 70 -10.97 1.75 15.52
C GLU A 70 -9.61 2.46 15.41
N TYR A 71 -8.82 2.16 14.38
CA TYR A 71 -7.44 2.60 14.27
C TYR A 71 -7.14 3.39 12.99
N VAL A 72 -7.64 2.93 11.84
CA VAL A 72 -7.32 3.58 10.56
C VAL A 72 -8.10 4.87 10.40
N GLN A 73 -9.43 4.84 10.59
CA GLN A 73 -10.30 6.02 10.48
C GLN A 73 -10.03 7.06 11.56
N THR A 74 -9.50 6.62 12.71
CA THR A 74 -9.08 7.53 13.80
C THR A 74 -7.69 8.13 13.61
N GLY A 75 -6.99 7.75 12.52
CA GLY A 75 -5.66 8.27 12.18
C GLY A 75 -4.52 7.71 13.02
N LYS A 76 -4.75 6.69 13.84
CA LYS A 76 -3.74 6.05 14.68
C LYS A 76 -2.81 5.13 13.88
N VAL A 77 -3.36 4.45 12.87
CA VAL A 77 -2.68 3.42 12.10
C VAL A 77 -2.82 3.68 10.61
N ARG A 78 -1.71 3.51 9.89
CA ARG A 78 -1.66 3.29 8.45
C ARG A 78 -1.54 1.80 8.19
N PHE A 79 -2.43 1.24 7.38
CA PHE A 79 -2.45 -0.17 7.03
C PHE A 79 -2.02 -0.36 5.57
N VAL A 80 -1.04 -1.20 5.31
CA VAL A 80 -0.45 -1.40 3.96
C VAL A 80 -0.50 -2.86 3.60
N TYR A 81 -1.12 -3.18 2.45
CA TYR A 81 -1.13 -4.54 1.91
C TYR A 81 0.17 -4.85 1.17
N VAL A 82 0.77 -6.00 1.44
CA VAL A 82 1.98 -6.52 0.79
C VAL A 82 1.69 -7.92 0.24
N ASN A 83 1.93 -8.13 -1.05
CA ASN A 83 1.65 -9.42 -1.68
C ASN A 83 2.65 -10.50 -1.25
N LEU A 84 2.13 -11.61 -0.74
CA LEU A 84 2.92 -12.82 -0.42
C LEU A 84 2.20 -14.07 -0.95
N PRO A 85 2.12 -14.27 -2.29
CA PRO A 85 1.45 -15.43 -2.88
C PRO A 85 2.23 -16.72 -2.58
N LEU A 86 1.62 -17.65 -1.85
CA LEU A 86 2.19 -18.94 -1.49
C LEU A 86 1.91 -19.99 -2.59
N THR A 87 2.55 -19.84 -3.74
CA THR A 87 2.23 -20.52 -5.01
C THR A 87 2.26 -22.04 -4.95
N THR A 88 3.01 -22.63 -4.02
CA THR A 88 3.05 -24.09 -3.80
C THR A 88 1.76 -24.65 -3.22
N ARG A 89 0.98 -23.81 -2.53
CA ARG A 89 -0.32 -24.16 -1.90
C ARG A 89 -1.49 -23.52 -2.62
N HIS A 90 -1.27 -22.36 -3.20
CA HIS A 90 -2.30 -21.46 -3.76
C HIS A 90 -1.95 -21.13 -5.22
N PRO A 91 -2.29 -22.01 -6.17
CA PRO A 91 -1.83 -21.89 -7.57
C PRO A 91 -2.35 -20.63 -8.27
N ASN A 92 -3.46 -20.05 -7.83
CA ASN A 92 -4.07 -18.87 -8.42
C ASN A 92 -3.71 -17.56 -7.69
N ALA A 93 -2.93 -17.63 -6.60
CA ALA A 93 -2.61 -16.47 -5.77
C ALA A 93 -1.84 -15.38 -6.53
N THR A 94 -0.88 -15.78 -7.39
CA THR A 94 -0.12 -14.82 -8.21
C THR A 94 -1.02 -14.08 -9.19
N ALA A 95 -1.95 -14.77 -9.85
CA ALA A 95 -2.87 -14.15 -10.79
C ALA A 95 -3.79 -13.12 -10.10
N ALA A 96 -4.29 -13.43 -8.90
CA ALA A 96 -5.09 -12.51 -8.11
C ALA A 96 -4.26 -11.31 -7.63
N ALA A 97 -3.02 -11.53 -7.20
CA ALA A 97 -2.10 -10.46 -6.78
C ALA A 97 -1.76 -9.51 -7.94
N GLU A 98 -1.41 -10.04 -9.11
CA GLU A 98 -1.12 -9.24 -10.31
C GLU A 98 -2.34 -8.42 -10.74
N LEU A 99 -3.55 -9.00 -10.70
CA LEU A 99 -4.80 -8.31 -10.98
C LEU A 99 -5.05 -7.15 -9.98
N ALA A 100 -4.87 -7.40 -8.68
CA ALA A 100 -5.04 -6.38 -7.65
C ALA A 100 -4.05 -5.22 -7.81
N MET A 101 -2.81 -5.51 -8.21
CA MET A 101 -1.82 -4.48 -8.52
C MET A 101 -2.16 -3.71 -9.81
N CYS A 102 -2.77 -4.36 -10.81
CA CYS A 102 -3.32 -3.65 -11.98
C CYS A 102 -4.48 -2.73 -11.58
N ALA A 103 -5.31 -3.13 -10.61
CA ALA A 103 -6.36 -2.29 -10.05
C ALA A 103 -5.80 -1.10 -9.26
N ALA A 104 -4.68 -1.28 -8.55
CA ALA A 104 -3.96 -0.22 -7.86
C ALA A 104 -3.57 0.92 -8.81
N ARG A 105 -3.15 0.59 -10.04
CA ARG A 105 -2.82 1.58 -11.10
C ARG A 105 -4.04 2.37 -11.62
N GLN A 106 -5.24 1.93 -11.25
CA GLN A 106 -6.50 2.64 -11.51
C GLN A 106 -7.13 3.23 -10.25
N GLY A 107 -6.41 3.22 -9.10
CA GLY A 107 -6.91 3.73 -7.82
C GLY A 107 -8.03 2.87 -7.21
N LYS A 108 -8.12 1.60 -7.62
CA LYS A 108 -9.20 0.66 -7.24
C LYS A 108 -8.69 -0.60 -6.55
N PHE A 109 -7.51 -0.52 -5.90
CA PHE A 109 -6.96 -1.66 -5.16
C PHE A 109 -7.95 -2.21 -4.14
N TRP A 110 -8.42 -1.37 -3.22
CA TRP A 110 -9.27 -1.81 -2.11
C TRP A 110 -10.66 -2.31 -2.53
N PRO A 111 -11.37 -1.66 -3.45
CA PRO A 111 -12.61 -2.23 -3.99
C PRO A 111 -12.43 -3.61 -4.60
N LEU A 112 -11.34 -3.86 -5.34
CA LEU A 112 -11.06 -5.18 -5.89
C LEU A 112 -10.57 -6.17 -4.83
N HIS A 113 -9.74 -5.74 -3.88
CA HIS A 113 -9.30 -6.53 -2.73
C HIS A 113 -10.49 -7.15 -1.99
N ASP A 114 -11.49 -6.34 -1.66
CA ASP A 114 -12.66 -6.78 -0.93
C ASP A 114 -13.47 -7.81 -1.74
N LEU A 115 -13.66 -7.59 -3.03
CA LEU A 115 -14.34 -8.54 -3.92
C LEU A 115 -13.55 -9.84 -4.10
N LEU A 116 -12.21 -9.79 -4.18
CA LEU A 116 -11.37 -10.99 -4.27
C LEU A 116 -11.59 -11.91 -3.06
N PHE A 117 -11.61 -11.34 -1.85
CA PHE A 117 -11.84 -12.13 -0.64
C PHE A 117 -13.30 -12.55 -0.48
N GLN A 118 -14.27 -11.70 -0.79
CA GLN A 118 -15.70 -12.05 -0.74
C GLN A 118 -16.04 -13.22 -1.65
N HIS A 119 -15.45 -13.24 -2.84
CA HIS A 119 -15.70 -14.27 -3.86
C HIS A 119 -14.61 -15.35 -3.93
N GLN A 120 -13.74 -15.48 -2.91
CA GLN A 120 -12.60 -16.39 -2.93
C GLN A 120 -13.04 -17.84 -3.27
N ASP A 121 -14.10 -18.34 -2.66
CA ASP A 121 -14.59 -19.71 -2.89
C ASP A 121 -15.03 -19.95 -4.35
N ALA A 122 -15.40 -18.90 -5.06
CA ALA A 122 -15.83 -19.00 -6.46
C ALA A 122 -14.68 -19.01 -7.46
N TRP A 123 -13.56 -18.31 -7.19
CA TRP A 123 -12.44 -18.23 -8.14
C TRP A 123 -11.23 -19.09 -7.76
N ALA A 124 -10.99 -19.29 -6.45
CA ALA A 124 -9.79 -19.98 -5.97
C ALA A 124 -9.65 -21.44 -6.49
N PRO A 125 -10.73 -22.26 -6.61
CA PRO A 125 -10.61 -23.64 -7.09
C PRO A 125 -10.57 -23.77 -8.62
N ARG A 126 -10.67 -22.67 -9.38
CA ARG A 126 -10.73 -22.74 -10.84
C ARG A 126 -9.41 -23.12 -11.45
N LYS A 127 -9.44 -23.96 -12.50
CA LYS A 127 -8.26 -24.23 -13.33
C LYS A 127 -7.84 -22.99 -14.13
N ASP A 128 -8.82 -22.23 -14.60
CA ASP A 128 -8.63 -20.91 -15.22
C ASP A 128 -9.46 -19.89 -14.47
N PRO A 129 -8.86 -19.12 -13.56
CA PRO A 129 -9.57 -18.07 -12.82
C PRO A 129 -9.69 -16.75 -13.61
N ALA A 130 -8.93 -16.57 -14.68
CA ALA A 130 -8.77 -15.26 -15.33
C ALA A 130 -10.08 -14.61 -15.77
N PRO A 131 -11.04 -15.32 -16.42
CA PRO A 131 -12.31 -14.71 -16.78
C PRO A 131 -13.11 -14.22 -15.58
N TYR A 132 -13.13 -15.00 -14.49
CA TYR A 132 -13.83 -14.63 -13.26
C TYR A 132 -13.17 -13.44 -12.57
N LEU A 133 -11.84 -13.45 -12.49
CA LEU A 133 -11.05 -12.36 -11.89
C LEU A 133 -11.25 -11.03 -12.65
N LEU A 134 -11.28 -11.07 -13.98
CA LEU A 134 -11.58 -9.88 -14.79
C LEU A 134 -13.01 -9.36 -14.54
N ALA A 135 -14.00 -10.24 -14.40
CA ALA A 135 -15.36 -9.85 -14.08
C ALA A 135 -15.49 -9.21 -12.69
N LEU A 136 -14.67 -9.64 -11.70
CA LEU A 136 -14.56 -8.93 -10.42
C LEU A 136 -13.97 -7.53 -10.59
N GLY A 137 -13.02 -7.37 -11.51
CA GLY A 137 -12.50 -6.04 -11.88
C GLY A 137 -13.58 -5.11 -12.42
N ASP A 138 -14.44 -5.61 -13.29
CA ASP A 138 -15.59 -4.86 -13.81
C ASP A 138 -16.54 -4.47 -12.67
N SER A 139 -16.82 -5.40 -11.75
CA SER A 139 -17.66 -5.16 -10.56
C SER A 139 -17.04 -4.13 -9.60
N ALA A 140 -15.70 -4.03 -9.55
CA ALA A 140 -14.98 -3.01 -8.80
C ALA A 140 -14.98 -1.62 -9.48
N GLY A 141 -15.56 -1.51 -10.67
CA GLY A 141 -15.60 -0.29 -11.47
C GLY A 141 -14.28 0.07 -12.14
N LEU A 142 -13.49 -0.94 -12.53
CA LEU A 142 -12.28 -0.78 -13.32
C LEU A 142 -12.60 -0.63 -14.82
N ASP A 143 -11.74 0.10 -15.53
CA ASP A 143 -11.73 0.06 -16.98
C ASP A 143 -11.24 -1.32 -17.45
N HIS A 144 -12.16 -2.09 -18.04
CA HIS A 144 -11.90 -3.46 -18.48
C HIS A 144 -10.73 -3.57 -19.45
N ALA A 145 -10.65 -2.70 -20.45
CA ALA A 145 -9.61 -2.76 -21.46
C ALA A 145 -8.23 -2.46 -20.89
N ARG A 146 -8.13 -1.50 -19.96
CA ARG A 146 -6.88 -1.18 -19.24
C ARG A 146 -6.48 -2.33 -18.32
N LEU A 147 -7.44 -2.92 -17.61
CA LEU A 147 -7.20 -4.05 -16.71
C LEU A 147 -6.70 -5.27 -17.52
N ALA A 148 -7.41 -5.67 -18.57
CA ALA A 148 -7.04 -6.80 -19.41
C ALA A 148 -5.65 -6.63 -20.06
N ARG A 149 -5.33 -5.43 -20.55
CA ARG A 149 -3.98 -5.13 -21.07
C ARG A 149 -2.89 -5.23 -19.99
N CYS A 150 -3.16 -4.72 -18.79
CA CYS A 150 -2.20 -4.78 -17.68
C CYS A 150 -1.91 -6.23 -17.30
N VAL A 151 -2.94 -7.06 -17.16
CA VAL A 151 -2.83 -8.47 -16.80
C VAL A 151 -2.14 -9.28 -17.91
N SER A 152 -2.55 -9.13 -19.17
CA SER A 152 -1.97 -9.88 -20.29
C SER A 152 -0.49 -9.54 -20.51
N ALA A 153 -0.10 -8.29 -20.28
CA ALA A 153 1.29 -7.84 -20.35
C ALA A 153 2.11 -8.22 -19.10
N LYS A 154 1.50 -8.85 -18.07
CA LYS A 154 2.13 -9.12 -16.77
C LYS A 154 2.80 -7.90 -16.17
N ALA A 155 2.19 -6.73 -16.35
CA ALA A 155 2.80 -5.44 -16.09
C ALA A 155 3.14 -5.20 -14.60
N THR A 156 2.58 -5.99 -13.69
CA THR A 156 2.78 -5.90 -12.23
C THR A 156 3.51 -7.12 -11.63
N ALA A 157 3.93 -8.07 -12.47
CA ALA A 157 4.58 -9.30 -12.00
C ALA A 157 5.88 -9.04 -11.22
N ALA A 158 6.67 -8.04 -11.63
CA ALA A 158 7.88 -7.66 -10.90
C ALA A 158 7.56 -7.12 -9.51
N GLU A 159 6.56 -6.24 -9.39
CA GLU A 159 6.11 -5.66 -8.12
C GLU A 159 5.63 -6.74 -7.13
N VAL A 160 4.87 -7.73 -7.61
CA VAL A 160 4.40 -8.86 -6.79
C VAL A 160 5.58 -9.72 -6.30
N ARG A 161 6.57 -9.98 -7.16
CA ARG A 161 7.78 -10.72 -6.76
C ARG A 161 8.63 -9.95 -5.75
N GLU A 162 8.77 -8.65 -5.93
CA GLU A 162 9.50 -7.79 -4.98
C GLU A 162 8.82 -7.76 -3.61
N ASP A 163 7.49 -7.68 -3.59
CA ASP A 163 6.74 -7.76 -2.35
C ASP A 163 6.99 -9.07 -1.61
N ALA A 164 6.86 -10.20 -2.32
CA ALA A 164 7.10 -11.52 -1.74
C ALA A 164 8.54 -11.66 -1.22
N ALA A 165 9.53 -11.13 -1.96
CA ALA A 165 10.92 -11.14 -1.52
C ALA A 165 11.13 -10.30 -0.26
N ARG A 166 10.54 -9.09 -0.18
CA ARG A 166 10.61 -8.22 1.00
C ARG A 166 9.90 -8.84 2.20
N ALA A 167 8.73 -9.46 1.99
CA ALA A 167 8.02 -10.19 3.04
C ALA A 167 8.84 -11.34 3.61
N GLY A 168 9.46 -12.15 2.73
CA GLY A 168 10.37 -13.22 3.15
C GLY A 168 11.60 -12.70 3.90
N ALA A 169 12.22 -11.62 3.43
CA ALA A 169 13.35 -10.98 4.11
C ALA A 169 12.96 -10.40 5.50
N ALA A 170 11.70 -9.99 5.68
CA ALA A 170 11.16 -9.58 6.96
C ALA A 170 10.79 -10.75 7.88
N GLY A 171 10.96 -12.01 7.44
CA GLY A 171 10.69 -13.22 8.22
C GLY A 171 9.28 -13.80 8.04
N ALA A 172 8.45 -13.28 7.13
CA ALA A 172 7.13 -13.84 6.88
C ALA A 172 7.24 -15.16 6.09
N VAL A 173 6.81 -16.27 6.71
CA VAL A 173 6.81 -17.63 6.13
C VAL A 173 5.40 -18.19 5.92
N SER A 174 4.41 -17.49 6.40
CA SER A 174 2.99 -17.84 6.33
C SER A 174 2.12 -16.60 6.07
N THR A 175 0.83 -16.82 5.76
CA THR A 175 -0.13 -15.73 5.53
C THR A 175 -1.43 -15.95 6.31
N PRO A 176 -2.05 -14.87 6.83
CA PRO A 176 -1.49 -13.50 6.88
C PRO A 176 -0.36 -13.40 7.91
N THR A 177 0.64 -12.55 7.67
CA THR A 177 1.63 -12.14 8.67
C THR A 177 1.67 -10.62 8.68
N PHE A 178 1.72 -10.02 9.86
CA PHE A 178 1.69 -8.57 10.05
C PHE A 178 3.01 -8.11 10.64
N TYR A 179 3.69 -7.19 9.94
CA TYR A 179 4.85 -6.50 10.50
C TYR A 179 4.38 -5.19 11.14
N ILE A 180 4.65 -5.02 12.42
CA ILE A 180 4.22 -3.88 13.22
C ILE A 180 5.43 -3.37 14.01
N GLU A 181 6.02 -2.27 13.56
CA GLU A 181 7.10 -1.56 14.28
C GLU A 181 8.24 -2.47 14.79
N GLY A 182 8.72 -3.39 13.95
CA GLY A 182 9.82 -4.29 14.26
C GLY A 182 9.40 -5.66 14.78
N GLY A 183 8.13 -5.89 15.09
CA GLY A 183 7.58 -7.18 15.51
C GLY A 183 6.76 -7.85 14.41
N LEU A 184 6.68 -9.18 14.45
CA LEU A 184 5.80 -9.98 13.61
C LEU A 184 4.63 -10.52 14.43
N LEU A 185 3.42 -10.43 13.89
CA LEU A 185 2.22 -11.12 14.36
C LEU A 185 1.77 -12.05 13.25
N GLU A 186 1.79 -13.37 13.51
CA GLU A 186 1.46 -14.38 12.52
C GLU A 186 0.03 -14.85 12.62
N GLY A 187 -0.59 -15.15 11.47
CA GLY A 187 -1.92 -15.72 11.35
C GLY A 187 -3.06 -14.71 11.56
N ALA A 188 -4.28 -15.17 11.31
CA ALA A 188 -5.50 -14.42 11.54
C ALA A 188 -5.85 -14.42 13.04
N ALA A 189 -5.03 -13.74 13.84
CA ALA A 189 -5.23 -13.64 15.28
C ALA A 189 -6.58 -12.97 15.61
N PRO A 190 -7.16 -13.24 16.78
CA PRO A 190 -8.33 -12.54 17.29
C PRO A 190 -8.13 -11.02 17.35
N VAL A 191 -9.20 -10.25 17.15
CA VAL A 191 -9.12 -8.77 17.14
C VAL A 191 -8.56 -8.19 18.43
N GLU A 192 -8.77 -8.85 19.58
CA GLU A 192 -8.27 -8.46 20.89
C GLU A 192 -6.74 -8.44 20.93
N VAL A 193 -6.09 -9.39 20.23
CA VAL A 193 -4.62 -9.44 20.11
C VAL A 193 -4.12 -8.23 19.32
N PHE A 194 -4.77 -7.91 18.20
CA PHE A 194 -4.44 -6.70 17.44
C PHE A 194 -4.62 -5.43 18.27
N ARG A 195 -5.75 -5.32 19.00
CA ARG A 195 -5.99 -4.18 19.89
C ARG A 195 -4.87 -4.01 20.91
N ALA A 196 -4.49 -5.08 21.60
CA ALA A 196 -3.44 -5.05 22.62
C ALA A 196 -2.10 -4.59 22.02
N VAL A 197 -1.70 -5.13 20.85
CA VAL A 197 -0.46 -4.76 20.16
C VAL A 197 -0.51 -3.31 19.69
N LEU A 198 -1.57 -2.92 18.95
CA LEU A 198 -1.69 -1.59 18.35
C LEU A 198 -1.77 -0.49 19.42
N ASP A 199 -2.51 -0.72 20.50
CA ASP A 199 -2.58 0.24 21.62
C ASP A 199 -1.24 0.39 22.34
N SER A 200 -0.48 -0.70 22.51
CA SER A 200 0.84 -0.67 23.12
C SER A 200 1.82 0.14 22.26
N VAL A 201 1.88 -0.18 20.95
CA VAL A 201 2.77 0.49 20.00
C VAL A 201 2.39 1.96 19.82
N TYR A 202 1.09 2.26 19.72
CA TYR A 202 0.62 3.64 19.59
C TYR A 202 1.01 4.49 20.80
N ARG A 203 0.84 3.99 22.03
CA ARG A 203 1.26 4.69 23.26
C ARG A 203 2.76 4.97 23.25
N SER A 204 3.60 4.00 22.93
CA SER A 204 5.06 4.18 22.85
C SER A 204 5.42 5.30 21.87
N LYS A 205 4.92 5.23 20.62
CA LYS A 205 5.21 6.21 19.56
C LYS A 205 4.74 7.63 19.89
N THR A 206 3.64 7.77 20.61
CA THR A 206 3.11 9.10 20.96
C THR A 206 3.78 9.70 22.19
N THR A 207 4.23 8.88 23.13
CA THR A 207 5.00 9.35 24.31
C THR A 207 6.40 9.82 23.90
N ASP A 208 7.07 9.10 22.99
CA ASP A 208 8.40 9.46 22.50
C ASP A 208 8.40 10.75 21.67
N ARG A 209 7.30 11.06 20.96
CA ARG A 209 7.14 12.32 20.22
C ARG A 209 6.87 13.54 21.11
N ALA A 210 6.44 13.33 22.33
CA ALA A 210 6.14 14.39 23.30
C ALA A 210 7.34 14.80 24.17
N ARG A 211 8.47 14.10 24.05
CA ARG A 211 9.75 14.39 24.72
C ARG A 211 10.72 15.07 23.78
#